data_6f61873d64d7f190f261c6a672dafd17
#
_entry.id   6f61873d64d7f190f261c6a672dafd17
#
_cell.length_a   1.000
_cell.length_b   1.000
_cell.length_c   1.000
_cell.angle_alpha   90.00
_cell.angle_beta   90.00
_cell.angle_gamma   90.00
#
_symmetry.space_group_name_H-M   'P 1'
#
loop_
_entity.id
_entity.type
_entity.pdbx_description
1 polymer ?
#
loop_
_entity_poly.entity_id
_entity_poly.type
_entity_poly.pdbx_seq_one_letter_code
_entity_poly.pdbx_strand_id
1 'polypeptide(L)'
;MRVRDLLLVFTLLPLDGVLAAQPDPLQSVMWEYHHERVLNGEPYVFDDRVKVLVPPFAEDARQVPMHVDARALGDEVVRIEAWAELNPIPRVFSFVPGEQVVPLVAIRFRVEQATPIRAAVLTRDGVWHVGSSRVDAAGGGCSAPSVVRTQPGWEQRLGRVVGGRFERAAGSRLRLQVSHPMDNGLVGGIPEFFLNQAEVRDTEGNTLATLELYPAVSENPTLSLEVKGHQDTRLWLRDNNGNEFEAAL
;
A
#
# COMPACT_ATOMS: atom_id res chain seq x y z
N MET A 1 -18.84 12.97 75.73
CA MET A 1 -17.74 12.60 74.76
C MET A 1 -18.41 12.06 73.50
N ARG A 2 -18.40 12.83 72.39
CA ARG A 2 -18.98 12.42 71.11
C ARG A 2 -17.84 11.96 70.23
N VAL A 3 -17.83 10.69 69.86
CA VAL A 3 -16.91 10.11 68.86
C VAL A 3 -17.41 10.54 67.48
N ARG A 4 -16.57 11.23 66.69
CA ARG A 4 -16.86 11.60 65.33
C ARG A 4 -16.29 10.48 64.44
N ASP A 5 -17.18 9.76 63.78
CA ASP A 5 -16.83 8.77 62.76
C ASP A 5 -16.25 9.49 61.54
N LEU A 6 -14.99 9.22 61.22
CA LEU A 6 -14.31 9.69 60.05
C LEU A 6 -14.51 8.65 58.91
N LEU A 7 -15.43 8.95 58.00
CA LEU A 7 -15.62 8.15 56.78
C LEU A 7 -14.45 8.43 55.79
N LEU A 8 -13.57 7.43 55.65
CA LEU A 8 -12.56 7.45 54.60
C LEU A 8 -13.22 7.07 53.25
N VAL A 9 -13.41 8.03 52.37
CA VAL A 9 -13.83 7.79 50.98
C VAL A 9 -12.61 7.37 50.17
N PHE A 10 -12.53 6.09 49.83
CA PHE A 10 -11.55 5.55 48.90
C PHE A 10 -12.04 5.84 47.48
N THR A 11 -11.48 6.86 46.81
CA THR A 11 -11.68 7.08 45.40
C THR A 11 -10.85 6.06 44.60
N LEU A 12 -11.51 5.05 44.03
CA LEU A 12 -10.92 4.21 42.99
C LEU A 12 -10.69 5.08 41.75
N LEU A 13 -9.42 5.41 41.48
CA LEU A 13 -9.02 5.92 40.18
C LEU A 13 -9.11 4.77 39.18
N PRO A 14 -9.71 4.98 37.98
CA PRO A 14 -9.64 3.98 36.93
C PRO A 14 -8.18 3.78 36.57
N LEU A 15 -7.67 2.55 36.67
CA LEU A 15 -6.42 2.15 35.99
C LEU A 15 -6.77 2.11 34.50
N ASP A 16 -6.47 3.19 33.80
CA ASP A 16 -6.32 3.12 32.33
C ASP A 16 -5.20 2.12 32.06
N GLY A 17 -5.60 0.92 31.64
CA GLY A 17 -4.65 -0.12 31.26
C GLY A 17 -3.81 0.40 30.10
N VAL A 18 -2.58 0.78 30.37
CA VAL A 18 -1.57 0.96 29.32
C VAL A 18 -1.45 -0.40 28.65
N LEU A 19 -2.12 -0.57 27.50
CA LEU A 19 -1.88 -1.70 26.62
C LEU A 19 -0.40 -1.66 26.28
N ALA A 20 0.37 -2.58 26.85
CA ALA A 20 1.78 -2.73 26.52
C ALA A 20 1.86 -2.92 25.00
N ALA A 21 2.63 -2.06 24.32
CA ALA A 21 2.83 -2.16 22.87
C ALA A 21 3.26 -3.59 22.54
N GLN A 22 2.56 -4.23 21.60
CA GLN A 22 2.91 -5.56 21.17
C GLN A 22 4.32 -5.52 20.55
N PRO A 23 5.21 -6.47 20.86
CA PRO A 23 6.53 -6.49 20.26
C PRO A 23 6.41 -6.70 18.75
N ASP A 24 7.22 -5.97 18.00
CA ASP A 24 7.28 -6.12 16.54
C ASP A 24 7.67 -7.57 16.17
N PRO A 25 6.84 -8.30 15.37
CA PRO A 25 7.12 -9.67 14.98
C PRO A 25 8.40 -9.84 14.16
N LEU A 26 8.88 -8.78 13.49
CA LEU A 26 10.13 -8.77 12.74
C LEU A 26 11.32 -8.17 13.51
N GLN A 27 11.08 -7.65 14.71
CA GLN A 27 12.11 -7.00 15.56
C GLN A 27 12.91 -5.93 14.80
N SER A 28 12.23 -5.16 13.95
CA SER A 28 12.88 -4.15 13.13
C SER A 28 13.22 -2.90 13.95
N VAL A 29 14.45 -2.47 13.86
CA VAL A 29 14.91 -1.21 14.47
C VAL A 29 14.30 0.03 13.82
N MET A 30 13.68 -0.12 12.63
CA MET A 30 13.05 0.96 11.89
C MET A 30 11.54 1.08 12.16
N TRP A 31 10.94 0.15 12.92
CA TRP A 31 9.50 0.14 13.14
C TRP A 31 8.98 1.46 13.70
N GLU A 32 9.54 1.94 14.82
CA GLU A 32 9.10 3.17 15.48
C GLU A 32 9.23 4.39 14.56
N TYR A 33 10.31 4.45 13.76
CA TYR A 33 10.50 5.52 12.78
C TYR A 33 9.38 5.52 11.72
N HIS A 34 8.99 4.36 11.22
CA HIS A 34 7.94 4.25 10.21
C HIS A 34 6.55 4.42 10.82
N HIS A 35 6.32 3.94 12.04
CA HIS A 35 5.09 4.18 12.77
C HIS A 35 4.80 5.68 12.87
N GLU A 36 5.78 6.48 13.29
CA GLU A 36 5.63 7.94 13.36
C GLU A 36 5.41 8.61 11.99
N ARG A 37 6.14 8.17 10.96
CA ARG A 37 6.13 8.87 9.67
C ARG A 37 5.07 8.41 8.69
N VAL A 38 4.62 7.16 8.77
CA VAL A 38 3.63 6.58 7.86
C VAL A 38 2.25 6.56 8.52
N LEU A 39 2.20 6.25 9.83
CA LEU A 39 0.96 6.12 10.58
C LEU A 39 0.73 7.28 11.56
N ASN A 40 1.56 8.34 11.53
CA ASN A 40 1.47 9.54 12.39
C ASN A 40 1.46 9.23 13.91
N GLY A 41 2.06 8.13 14.34
CA GLY A 41 2.04 7.69 15.73
C GLY A 41 0.66 7.25 16.23
N GLU A 42 -0.29 7.02 15.32
CA GLU A 42 -1.65 6.59 15.67
C GLU A 42 -1.66 5.16 16.25
N PRO A 43 -2.69 4.79 17.04
CA PRO A 43 -2.78 3.46 17.64
C PRO A 43 -2.70 2.33 16.64
N TYR A 44 -1.94 1.28 16.97
CA TYR A 44 -1.78 0.11 16.11
C TYR A 44 -1.77 -1.21 16.87
N VAL A 45 -2.04 -2.30 16.13
CA VAL A 45 -1.85 -3.68 16.57
C VAL A 45 -1.21 -4.48 15.43
N PHE A 46 -0.28 -5.39 15.75
CA PHE A 46 0.15 -6.39 14.77
C PHE A 46 -0.94 -7.43 14.61
N ASP A 47 -1.36 -7.69 13.36
CA ASP A 47 -2.54 -8.49 13.09
C ASP A 47 -2.34 -9.41 11.88
N ASP A 48 -2.37 -10.71 12.14
CA ASP A 48 -2.21 -11.74 11.11
C ASP A 48 -3.38 -11.81 10.10
N ARG A 49 -4.48 -11.08 10.34
CA ARG A 49 -5.57 -10.93 9.36
C ARG A 49 -5.15 -10.07 8.17
N VAL A 50 -4.17 -9.18 8.35
CA VAL A 50 -3.53 -8.44 7.26
C VAL A 50 -2.41 -9.31 6.67
N LYS A 51 -2.65 -9.89 5.50
CA LYS A 51 -1.67 -10.75 4.83
C LYS A 51 -0.80 -9.91 3.90
N VAL A 52 0.51 -9.92 4.14
CA VAL A 52 1.52 -9.34 3.26
C VAL A 52 2.30 -10.48 2.62
N LEU A 53 2.06 -10.72 1.33
CA LEU A 53 2.68 -11.81 0.58
C LEU A 53 3.72 -11.24 -0.38
N VAL A 54 4.97 -11.55 -0.12
CA VAL A 54 6.12 -11.29 -1.00
C VAL A 54 6.95 -12.58 -1.12
N PRO A 55 7.72 -12.75 -2.20
CA PRO A 55 8.66 -13.87 -2.27
C PRO A 55 9.72 -13.74 -1.16
N PRO A 56 10.21 -14.85 -0.59
CA PRO A 56 11.25 -14.80 0.41
C PRO A 56 12.57 -14.23 -0.13
N PHE A 57 12.79 -14.36 -1.44
CA PHE A 57 13.94 -13.80 -2.16
C PHE A 57 13.47 -13.14 -3.47
N ALA A 58 13.96 -11.94 -3.75
CA ALA A 58 13.70 -11.21 -4.98
C ALA A 58 14.66 -11.66 -6.10
N GLU A 59 14.16 -12.41 -7.09
CA GLU A 59 14.93 -12.78 -8.28
C GLU A 59 15.31 -11.53 -9.11
N ASP A 60 14.40 -10.58 -9.24
CA ASP A 60 14.65 -9.25 -9.79
C ASP A 60 14.24 -8.19 -8.76
N ALA A 61 15.21 -7.52 -8.16
CA ALA A 61 14.99 -6.49 -7.16
C ALA A 61 14.22 -5.26 -7.68
N ARG A 62 14.08 -5.10 -9.01
CA ARG A 62 13.31 -4.03 -9.65
C ARG A 62 11.83 -4.38 -9.84
N GLN A 63 11.44 -5.66 -9.68
CA GLN A 63 10.12 -6.18 -10.06
C GLN A 63 9.54 -7.15 -9.01
N VAL A 64 9.68 -6.83 -7.73
CA VAL A 64 9.23 -7.68 -6.62
C VAL A 64 7.70 -7.67 -6.53
N PRO A 65 7.02 -8.80 -6.66
CA PRO A 65 5.57 -8.85 -6.48
C PRO A 65 5.22 -8.75 -5.00
N MET A 66 4.19 -7.96 -4.70
CA MET A 66 3.58 -7.83 -3.38
C MET A 66 2.07 -7.98 -3.50
N HIS A 67 1.47 -8.76 -2.61
CA HIS A 67 0.03 -8.82 -2.41
C HIS A 67 -0.28 -8.41 -0.99
N VAL A 68 -1.18 -7.46 -0.82
CA VAL A 68 -1.76 -7.09 0.47
C VAL A 68 -3.21 -7.52 0.47
N ASP A 69 -3.58 -8.41 1.39
CA ASP A 69 -4.93 -8.93 1.53
C ASP A 69 -5.48 -8.61 2.92
N ALA A 70 -6.43 -7.70 2.97
CA ALA A 70 -7.11 -7.26 4.19
C ALA A 70 -8.59 -7.71 4.25
N ARG A 71 -9.00 -8.67 3.40
CA ARG A 71 -10.39 -9.14 3.34
C ARG A 71 -10.93 -9.68 4.65
N ALA A 72 -10.06 -10.23 5.50
CA ALA A 72 -10.44 -10.74 6.82
C ALA A 72 -10.86 -9.64 7.81
N LEU A 73 -10.60 -8.36 7.50
CA LEU A 73 -11.11 -7.20 8.26
C LEU A 73 -12.48 -6.72 7.76
N GLY A 74 -12.97 -7.27 6.65
CA GLY A 74 -14.30 -6.98 6.11
C GLY A 74 -14.49 -5.54 5.65
N ASP A 75 -15.69 -5.01 5.88
CA ASP A 75 -16.09 -3.66 5.46
C ASP A 75 -15.60 -2.56 6.42
N GLU A 76 -14.82 -2.91 7.45
CA GLU A 76 -14.21 -1.95 8.39
C GLU A 76 -12.99 -1.23 7.80
N VAL A 77 -12.46 -1.69 6.66
CA VAL A 77 -11.26 -1.14 6.03
C VAL A 77 -11.53 0.25 5.46
N VAL A 78 -10.76 1.24 5.93
CA VAL A 78 -10.81 2.63 5.47
C VAL A 78 -9.66 2.93 4.52
N ARG A 79 -8.45 2.46 4.86
CA ARG A 79 -7.22 2.73 4.09
C ARG A 79 -6.20 1.63 4.30
N ILE A 80 -5.38 1.41 3.30
CA ILE A 80 -4.21 0.52 3.36
C ILE A 80 -2.97 1.31 2.96
N GLU A 81 -1.95 1.31 3.81
CA GLU A 81 -0.61 1.83 3.53
C GLU A 81 0.36 0.67 3.38
N ALA A 82 1.27 0.73 2.40
CA ALA A 82 2.32 -0.28 2.25
C ALA A 82 3.69 0.34 2.02
N TRP A 83 4.72 -0.23 2.68
CA TRP A 83 6.09 0.26 2.57
C TRP A 83 7.13 -0.85 2.76
N ALA A 84 8.36 -0.57 2.28
CA ALA A 84 9.57 -1.35 2.49
C ALA A 84 10.51 -0.53 3.40
N GLU A 85 10.78 -1.01 4.60
CA GLU A 85 11.40 -0.19 5.66
C GLU A 85 12.79 0.36 5.32
N LEU A 86 13.61 -0.43 4.61
CA LEU A 86 15.00 -0.08 4.33
C LEU A 86 15.22 0.45 2.90
N ASN A 87 14.14 0.72 2.17
CA ASN A 87 14.25 1.39 0.88
C ASN A 87 14.57 2.89 1.05
N PRO A 88 15.34 3.50 0.13
CA PRO A 88 15.55 4.96 0.10
C PRO A 88 14.24 5.75 0.01
N ILE A 89 13.27 5.21 -0.71
CA ILE A 89 11.89 5.68 -0.80
C ILE A 89 11.01 4.55 -0.26
N PRO A 90 10.63 4.58 1.03
CA PRO A 90 9.98 3.44 1.67
C PRO A 90 8.55 3.19 1.17
N ARG A 91 7.72 4.24 1.02
CA ARG A 91 6.30 4.08 0.68
C ARG A 91 6.13 3.51 -0.72
N VAL A 92 5.22 2.53 -0.85
CA VAL A 92 4.89 1.89 -2.13
C VAL A 92 3.55 2.38 -2.64
N PHE A 93 2.52 2.31 -1.81
CA PHE A 93 1.19 2.82 -2.14
C PHE A 93 0.37 3.15 -0.89
N SER A 94 -0.63 4.03 -1.08
CA SER A 94 -1.79 4.21 -0.21
C SER A 94 -3.04 3.82 -1.01
N PHE A 95 -3.91 3.02 -0.43
CA PHE A 95 -5.13 2.54 -1.08
C PHE A 95 -6.36 2.82 -0.23
N VAL A 96 -7.33 3.48 -0.83
CA VAL A 96 -8.66 3.74 -0.24
C VAL A 96 -9.68 2.94 -1.03
N PRO A 97 -10.14 1.78 -0.52
CA PRO A 97 -11.22 1.03 -1.14
C PRO A 97 -12.55 1.73 -0.87
N GLY A 98 -13.38 1.88 -1.90
CA GLY A 98 -14.80 2.16 -1.70
C GLY A 98 -15.59 0.88 -1.39
N GLU A 99 -16.87 1.02 -1.10
CA GLU A 99 -17.74 -0.10 -0.70
C GLU A 99 -17.81 -1.23 -1.75
N GLN A 100 -17.62 -0.90 -3.02
CA GLN A 100 -17.68 -1.84 -4.14
C GLN A 100 -16.32 -2.46 -4.49
N VAL A 101 -15.26 -2.15 -3.77
CA VAL A 101 -13.93 -2.67 -4.02
C VAL A 101 -13.46 -3.51 -2.85
N VAL A 102 -12.89 -4.67 -3.18
CA VAL A 102 -12.37 -5.59 -2.18
C VAL A 102 -11.04 -5.04 -1.64
N PRO A 103 -10.78 -5.05 -0.32
CA PRO A 103 -9.52 -4.57 0.24
C PRO A 103 -8.37 -5.56 -0.02
N LEU A 104 -8.04 -5.71 -1.30
CA LEU A 104 -6.97 -6.56 -1.81
C LEU A 104 -6.25 -5.84 -2.94
N VAL A 105 -4.94 -5.68 -2.82
CA VAL A 105 -4.08 -5.03 -3.82
C VAL A 105 -2.91 -5.93 -4.15
N ALA A 106 -2.66 -6.15 -5.45
CA ALA A 106 -1.40 -6.72 -5.90
C ALA A 106 -0.68 -5.73 -6.81
N ILE A 107 0.61 -5.52 -6.53
CA ILE A 107 1.47 -4.57 -7.23
C ILE A 107 2.90 -5.11 -7.30
N ARG A 108 3.74 -4.53 -8.16
CA ARG A 108 5.18 -4.77 -8.14
C ARG A 108 5.92 -3.52 -7.70
N PHE A 109 6.95 -3.70 -6.90
CA PHE A 109 7.76 -2.62 -6.36
C PHE A 109 9.26 -2.96 -6.41
N ARG A 110 10.09 -1.96 -6.16
CA ARG A 110 11.55 -2.08 -6.15
C ARG A 110 12.03 -2.27 -4.71
N VAL A 111 13.09 -3.07 -4.54
CA VAL A 111 13.79 -3.21 -3.27
C VAL A 111 15.27 -2.91 -3.44
N GLU A 112 15.84 -2.13 -2.53
CA GLU A 112 17.26 -1.80 -2.56
C GLU A 112 18.11 -2.84 -1.86
N GLN A 113 17.59 -3.50 -0.85
CA GLN A 113 18.27 -4.51 -0.03
C GLN A 113 17.26 -5.40 0.67
N ALA A 114 17.77 -6.43 1.37
CA ALA A 114 16.93 -7.24 2.27
C ALA A 114 16.19 -6.32 3.26
N THR A 115 14.85 -6.43 3.33
CA THR A 115 14.04 -5.44 4.06
C THR A 115 12.74 -6.05 4.62
N PRO A 116 12.29 -5.59 5.81
CA PRO A 116 10.91 -5.76 6.23
C PRO A 116 9.94 -5.07 5.27
N ILE A 117 8.83 -5.75 4.97
CA ILE A 117 7.71 -5.22 4.20
C ILE A 117 6.51 -5.14 5.14
N ARG A 118 5.88 -3.99 5.17
CA ARG A 118 4.70 -3.73 6.00
C ARG A 118 3.51 -3.34 5.16
N ALA A 119 2.35 -3.74 5.62
CA ALA A 119 1.10 -3.13 5.24
C ALA A 119 0.28 -2.85 6.50
N ALA A 120 -0.17 -1.61 6.63
CA ALA A 120 -1.03 -1.18 7.71
C ALA A 120 -2.42 -0.86 7.16
N VAL A 121 -3.45 -1.35 7.82
CA VAL A 121 -4.86 -1.19 7.43
C VAL A 121 -5.57 -0.41 8.52
N LEU A 122 -5.99 0.80 8.19
CA LEU A 122 -6.81 1.63 9.07
C LEU A 122 -8.25 1.10 9.03
N THR A 123 -8.81 0.84 10.19
CA THR A 123 -10.21 0.49 10.36
C THR A 123 -11.03 1.66 10.91
N ARG A 124 -12.37 1.56 10.82
CA ARG A 124 -13.30 2.65 11.20
C ARG A 124 -13.21 3.06 12.67
N ASP A 125 -12.69 2.20 13.53
CA ASP A 125 -12.42 2.49 14.95
C ASP A 125 -11.15 3.34 15.19
N GLY A 126 -10.42 3.68 14.13
CA GLY A 126 -9.21 4.50 14.20
C GLY A 126 -7.95 3.73 14.58
N VAL A 127 -7.97 2.39 14.51
CA VAL A 127 -6.81 1.54 14.82
C VAL A 127 -6.18 1.03 13.52
N TRP A 128 -4.84 1.04 13.47
CA TRP A 128 -4.07 0.43 12.40
C TRP A 128 -3.78 -1.05 12.70
N HIS A 129 -4.20 -1.92 11.80
CA HIS A 129 -3.89 -3.35 11.82
C HIS A 129 -2.69 -3.61 10.92
N VAL A 130 -1.57 -4.07 11.48
CA VAL A 130 -0.29 -4.14 10.76
C VAL A 130 0.08 -5.58 10.45
N GLY A 131 0.10 -5.89 9.16
CA GLY A 131 0.68 -7.10 8.62
C GLY A 131 2.16 -6.92 8.26
N SER A 132 2.93 -7.99 8.34
CA SER A 132 4.36 -7.96 8.18
C SER A 132 4.88 -9.13 7.35
N SER A 133 5.90 -8.88 6.55
CA SER A 133 6.65 -9.91 5.82
C SER A 133 8.11 -9.45 5.65
N ARG A 134 8.95 -10.28 5.06
CA ARG A 134 10.33 -9.95 4.76
C ARG A 134 10.69 -10.45 3.37
N VAL A 135 11.45 -9.65 2.63
CA VAL A 135 12.06 -10.06 1.36
C VAL A 135 13.57 -9.92 1.46
N ASP A 136 14.27 -10.94 0.96
CA ASP A 136 15.71 -10.89 0.72
C ASP A 136 15.97 -10.46 -0.72
N ALA A 137 17.02 -9.68 -0.95
CA ALA A 137 17.39 -9.19 -2.28
C ALA A 137 18.89 -9.02 -2.39
N ALA A 138 19.44 -9.29 -3.57
CA ALA A 138 20.83 -9.01 -3.88
C ALA A 138 21.14 -7.49 -3.94
N GLY A 139 20.10 -6.66 -4.08
CA GLY A 139 20.18 -5.20 -4.00
C GLY A 139 20.08 -4.47 -5.34
N GLY A 140 20.09 -3.13 -5.25
CA GLY A 140 20.17 -2.24 -6.42
C GLY A 140 18.88 -2.03 -7.20
N GLY A 141 17.72 -2.46 -6.67
CA GLY A 141 16.46 -2.30 -7.40
C GLY A 141 15.99 -0.85 -7.51
N CYS A 142 16.23 -0.03 -6.48
CA CYS A 142 15.84 1.37 -6.47
C CYS A 142 16.85 2.27 -7.19
N SER A 143 18.14 1.93 -7.17
CA SER A 143 19.22 2.70 -7.78
C SER A 143 19.47 2.36 -9.25
N ALA A 144 18.78 1.34 -9.81
CA ALA A 144 18.88 0.99 -11.22
C ALA A 144 18.04 1.93 -12.09
N PRO A 145 18.58 2.40 -13.25
CA PRO A 145 17.81 3.20 -14.20
C PRO A 145 16.67 2.40 -14.83
N SER A 146 15.61 3.08 -15.27
CA SER A 146 14.49 2.46 -15.97
C SER A 146 14.92 1.88 -17.32
N VAL A 147 14.62 0.60 -17.56
CA VAL A 147 14.81 -0.05 -18.85
C VAL A 147 13.81 0.45 -19.90
N VAL A 148 12.64 0.91 -19.46
CA VAL A 148 11.61 1.46 -20.37
C VAL A 148 12.17 2.61 -21.19
N ARG A 149 12.95 3.51 -20.60
CA ARG A 149 13.54 4.66 -21.30
C ARG A 149 14.53 4.27 -22.41
N THR A 150 15.13 3.08 -22.34
CA THR A 150 16.04 2.59 -23.39
C THR A 150 15.32 2.03 -24.60
N GLN A 151 14.01 1.83 -24.53
CA GLN A 151 13.21 1.25 -25.60
C GLN A 151 12.79 2.34 -26.61
N PRO A 152 13.08 2.20 -27.91
CA PRO A 152 12.62 3.15 -28.91
C PRO A 152 11.11 3.35 -28.87
N GLY A 153 10.65 4.59 -28.91
CA GLY A 153 9.22 4.94 -28.93
C GLY A 153 8.51 4.70 -27.60
N TRP A 154 9.19 4.74 -26.47
CA TRP A 154 8.55 4.61 -25.15
C TRP A 154 7.58 5.78 -24.88
N GLU A 155 7.89 6.99 -25.34
CA GLU A 155 7.05 8.17 -25.16
C GLU A 155 5.69 7.99 -25.84
N GLN A 156 5.63 7.35 -27.02
CA GLN A 156 4.36 7.09 -27.71
C GLN A 156 3.52 6.00 -27.02
N ARG A 157 4.13 5.23 -26.14
CA ARG A 157 3.43 4.20 -25.35
C ARG A 157 3.10 4.67 -23.93
N LEU A 158 3.55 5.87 -23.56
CA LEU A 158 3.31 6.41 -22.22
C LEU A 158 1.82 6.40 -21.88
N GLY A 159 1.49 5.87 -20.71
CA GLY A 159 0.11 5.75 -20.22
C GLY A 159 -0.73 4.68 -20.91
N ARG A 160 -0.19 3.93 -21.89
CA ARG A 160 -0.92 2.83 -22.50
C ARG A 160 -1.20 1.74 -21.47
N VAL A 161 -2.48 1.41 -21.30
CA VAL A 161 -2.95 0.34 -20.42
C VAL A 161 -3.18 -0.92 -21.24
N VAL A 162 -2.67 -2.05 -20.75
CA VAL A 162 -2.97 -3.39 -21.27
C VAL A 162 -3.42 -4.28 -20.12
N GLY A 163 -4.35 -5.18 -20.40
CA GLY A 163 -4.92 -6.07 -19.39
C GLY A 163 -6.41 -6.24 -19.60
N GLY A 164 -7.13 -6.53 -18.53
CA GLY A 164 -8.57 -6.74 -18.63
C GLY A 164 -9.22 -7.12 -17.32
N ARG A 165 -10.51 -7.34 -17.42
CA ARG A 165 -11.39 -7.82 -16.37
C ARG A 165 -11.56 -9.33 -16.49
N PHE A 166 -11.43 -10.01 -15.37
CA PHE A 166 -11.58 -11.46 -15.24
C PHE A 166 -12.70 -11.77 -14.26
N GLU A 167 -13.75 -12.38 -14.76
CA GLU A 167 -14.91 -12.76 -13.96
C GLU A 167 -14.56 -13.71 -12.81
N ARG A 168 -15.18 -13.49 -11.67
CA ARG A 168 -15.10 -14.29 -10.45
C ARG A 168 -16.51 -14.56 -9.94
N ALA A 169 -16.67 -15.52 -9.03
CA ALA A 169 -17.99 -15.88 -8.50
C ALA A 169 -18.75 -14.72 -7.85
N ALA A 170 -18.05 -13.79 -7.20
CA ALA A 170 -18.65 -12.66 -6.45
C ALA A 170 -18.28 -11.28 -7.00
N GLY A 171 -17.70 -11.22 -8.20
CA GLY A 171 -17.27 -9.95 -8.79
C GLY A 171 -16.25 -10.14 -9.90
N SER A 172 -15.39 -9.17 -10.10
CA SER A 172 -14.40 -9.20 -11.18
C SER A 172 -13.03 -8.82 -10.66
N ARG A 173 -11.99 -9.48 -11.17
CA ARG A 173 -10.60 -9.08 -10.96
C ARG A 173 -10.13 -8.24 -12.13
N LEU A 174 -9.68 -7.04 -11.82
CA LEU A 174 -8.98 -6.16 -12.75
C LEU A 174 -7.49 -6.48 -12.68
N ARG A 175 -6.86 -6.80 -13.79
CA ARG A 175 -5.41 -6.99 -13.88
C ARG A 175 -4.87 -6.17 -15.05
N LEU A 176 -4.01 -5.22 -14.72
CA LEU A 176 -3.62 -4.15 -15.62
C LEU A 176 -2.11 -3.95 -15.57
N GLN A 177 -1.54 -3.56 -16.69
CA GLN A 177 -0.19 -3.05 -16.79
C GLN A 177 -0.23 -1.71 -17.51
N VAL A 178 0.47 -0.72 -16.96
CA VAL A 178 0.55 0.63 -17.51
C VAL A 178 1.96 0.86 -18.05
N SER A 179 2.11 1.37 -19.27
CA SER A 179 3.42 1.72 -19.82
C SER A 179 3.89 3.03 -19.19
N HIS A 180 4.85 2.97 -18.28
CA HIS A 180 5.43 4.13 -17.61
C HIS A 180 6.83 3.81 -17.06
N PRO A 181 7.83 4.72 -17.16
CA PRO A 181 9.18 4.45 -16.67
C PRO A 181 9.29 4.39 -15.15
N MET A 182 8.40 5.05 -14.41
CA MET A 182 8.43 5.10 -12.94
C MET A 182 9.81 5.50 -12.41
N ASP A 183 10.39 6.58 -12.95
CA ASP A 183 11.67 7.10 -12.46
C ASP A 183 11.51 7.68 -11.07
N ASN A 184 12.40 7.30 -10.18
CA ASN A 184 12.30 7.63 -8.75
C ASN A 184 13.26 8.76 -8.30
N GLY A 185 13.98 9.39 -9.24
CA GLY A 185 14.91 10.49 -8.93
C GLY A 185 16.23 10.07 -8.27
N LEU A 186 16.45 8.79 -7.98
CA LEU A 186 17.68 8.30 -7.34
C LEU A 186 18.84 8.12 -8.33
N VAL A 187 18.53 8.02 -9.61
CA VAL A 187 19.54 7.89 -10.67
C VAL A 187 20.00 9.28 -11.10
N GLY A 188 21.31 9.55 -11.00
CA GLY A 188 21.88 10.86 -11.32
C GLY A 188 21.48 11.37 -12.72
N GLY A 189 20.96 12.59 -12.80
CA GLY A 189 20.54 13.23 -14.04
C GLY A 189 19.15 12.81 -14.55
N ILE A 190 18.45 11.89 -13.89
CA ILE A 190 17.09 11.48 -14.21
C ILE A 190 16.15 12.00 -13.13
N PRO A 191 15.31 13.01 -13.39
CA PRO A 191 14.35 13.52 -12.42
C PRO A 191 13.23 12.49 -12.17
N GLU A 192 12.53 12.67 -11.06
CA GLU A 192 11.33 11.89 -10.77
C GLU A 192 10.29 12.04 -11.89
N PHE A 193 9.82 10.91 -12.38
CA PHE A 193 8.73 10.83 -13.35
C PHE A 193 7.97 9.53 -13.13
N PHE A 194 6.86 9.58 -12.42
CA PHE A 194 6.12 8.40 -11.98
C PHE A 194 4.61 8.66 -11.93
N LEU A 195 3.82 7.61 -12.09
CA LEU A 195 2.39 7.64 -11.81
C LEU A 195 2.20 7.84 -10.31
N ASN A 196 1.52 8.92 -9.93
CA ASN A 196 1.27 9.25 -8.53
C ASN A 196 -0.16 8.97 -8.08
N GLN A 197 -1.09 8.82 -9.03
CA GLN A 197 -2.50 8.55 -8.72
C GLN A 197 -3.13 7.58 -9.72
N ALA A 198 -3.95 6.68 -9.21
CA ALA A 198 -4.82 5.82 -9.99
C ALA A 198 -6.19 5.75 -9.34
N GLU A 199 -7.26 5.77 -10.14
CA GLU A 199 -8.64 5.62 -9.67
C GLU A 199 -9.34 4.54 -10.50
N VAL A 200 -10.08 3.69 -9.80
CA VAL A 200 -11.08 2.84 -10.43
C VAL A 200 -12.39 3.60 -10.38
N ARG A 201 -13.01 3.82 -11.52
CA ARG A 201 -14.29 4.55 -11.67
C ARG A 201 -15.35 3.65 -12.29
N ASP A 202 -16.60 3.92 -11.98
CA ASP A 202 -17.73 3.32 -12.71
C ASP A 202 -17.96 3.99 -14.07
N THR A 203 -18.97 3.55 -14.79
CA THR A 203 -19.33 4.11 -16.11
C THR A 203 -19.92 5.53 -16.03
N GLU A 204 -20.39 5.96 -14.85
CA GLU A 204 -20.91 7.29 -14.58
C GLU A 204 -19.81 8.28 -14.17
N GLY A 205 -18.58 7.77 -13.92
CA GLY A 205 -17.41 8.55 -13.49
C GLY A 205 -17.25 8.66 -11.98
N ASN A 206 -18.05 7.94 -11.18
CA ASN A 206 -17.90 7.92 -9.74
C ASN A 206 -16.67 7.09 -9.35
N THR A 207 -15.88 7.59 -8.41
CA THR A 207 -14.69 6.90 -7.92
C THR A 207 -15.06 5.74 -7.01
N LEU A 208 -14.68 4.53 -7.40
CA LEU A 208 -14.88 3.29 -6.64
C LEU A 208 -13.71 2.99 -5.71
N ALA A 209 -12.49 3.36 -6.09
CA ALA A 209 -11.29 3.25 -5.27
C ALA A 209 -10.21 4.21 -5.75
N THR A 210 -9.35 4.62 -4.83
CA THR A 210 -8.19 5.48 -5.12
C THR A 210 -6.91 4.80 -4.67
N LEU A 211 -5.87 4.83 -5.51
CA LEU A 211 -4.50 4.48 -5.16
C LEU A 211 -3.62 5.71 -5.34
N GLU A 212 -2.90 6.08 -4.30
CA GLU A 212 -1.72 6.92 -4.40
C GLU A 212 -0.51 5.99 -4.58
N LEU A 213 0.31 6.26 -5.57
CA LEU A 213 1.49 5.48 -5.91
C LEU A 213 2.75 6.29 -5.63
N TYR A 214 3.79 5.62 -5.15
CA TYR A 214 5.06 6.25 -4.82
C TYR A 214 6.17 5.77 -5.76
N PRO A 215 7.29 6.51 -5.85
CA PRO A 215 8.38 6.16 -6.76
C PRO A 215 9.05 4.78 -6.52
N ALA A 216 8.75 4.12 -5.41
CA ALA A 216 9.17 2.74 -5.16
C ALA A 216 8.44 1.70 -6.02
N VAL A 217 7.33 2.06 -6.67
CA VAL A 217 6.62 1.17 -7.60
C VAL A 217 7.50 0.89 -8.82
N SER A 218 7.47 -0.35 -9.29
CA SER A 218 8.26 -0.81 -10.45
C SER A 218 7.86 -0.10 -11.74
N GLU A 219 8.80 -0.01 -12.69
CA GLU A 219 8.51 0.41 -14.07
C GLU A 219 7.46 -0.49 -14.72
N ASN A 220 6.67 0.07 -15.64
CA ASN A 220 5.51 -0.59 -16.24
C ASN A 220 4.62 -1.23 -15.15
N PRO A 221 4.10 -0.43 -14.21
CA PRO A 221 3.40 -0.94 -13.05
C PRO A 221 2.28 -1.90 -13.42
N THR A 222 2.27 -3.06 -12.75
CA THR A 222 1.19 -4.03 -12.84
C THR A 222 0.33 -3.89 -11.60
N LEU A 223 -0.96 -3.64 -11.79
CA LEU A 223 -1.95 -3.51 -10.72
C LEU A 223 -2.96 -4.65 -10.83
N SER A 224 -3.34 -5.24 -9.71
CA SER A 224 -4.48 -6.14 -9.65
C SER A 224 -5.36 -5.76 -8.46
N LEU A 225 -6.64 -5.54 -8.75
CA LEU A 225 -7.69 -5.16 -7.81
C LEU A 225 -8.89 -6.07 -8.01
N GLU A 226 -9.78 -6.15 -7.04
CA GLU A 226 -11.05 -6.86 -7.18
C GLU A 226 -12.22 -5.92 -6.89
N VAL A 227 -13.20 -5.89 -7.80
CA VAL A 227 -14.46 -5.17 -7.65
C VAL A 227 -15.59 -6.16 -7.36
N LYS A 228 -16.50 -5.78 -6.46
CA LYS A 228 -17.72 -6.55 -6.17
C LYS A 228 -18.69 -6.37 -7.35
N GLY A 229 -19.36 -7.42 -7.76
CA GLY A 229 -20.25 -7.37 -8.93
C GLY A 229 -19.52 -7.42 -10.28
N HIS A 230 -20.31 -7.21 -11.35
CA HIS A 230 -19.86 -7.41 -12.73
C HIS A 230 -20.03 -6.16 -13.60
N GLN A 231 -20.08 -4.99 -12.98
CA GLN A 231 -20.19 -3.70 -13.68
C GLN A 231 -18.92 -3.36 -14.45
N ASP A 232 -19.08 -2.68 -15.57
CA ASP A 232 -17.97 -2.11 -16.31
C ASP A 232 -17.33 -1.00 -15.50
N THR A 233 -16.00 -0.93 -15.61
CA THR A 233 -15.19 0.02 -14.88
C THR A 233 -14.23 0.73 -15.82
N ARG A 234 -13.71 1.87 -15.36
CA ARG A 234 -12.66 2.62 -16.03
C ARG A 234 -11.48 2.78 -15.07
N LEU A 235 -10.29 2.79 -15.62
CA LEU A 235 -9.08 3.18 -14.90
C LEU A 235 -8.71 4.60 -15.34
N TRP A 236 -8.61 5.52 -14.40
CA TRP A 236 -8.01 6.83 -14.59
C TRP A 236 -6.68 6.88 -13.88
N LEU A 237 -5.67 7.50 -14.50
CA LEU A 237 -4.31 7.58 -13.99
C LEU A 237 -3.78 9.00 -14.18
N ARG A 238 -2.89 9.43 -13.27
CA ARG A 238 -2.15 10.68 -13.38
C ARG A 238 -0.70 10.47 -12.98
N ASP A 239 0.22 11.15 -13.66
CA ASP A 239 1.62 11.20 -13.26
C ASP A 239 1.97 12.53 -12.56
N ASN A 240 3.17 12.61 -11.99
CA ASN A 240 3.65 13.79 -11.28
C ASN A 240 3.98 15.00 -12.21
N ASN A 241 3.98 14.82 -13.53
CA ASN A 241 4.06 15.90 -14.52
C ASN A 241 2.67 16.41 -14.95
N GLY A 242 1.59 15.80 -14.44
CA GLY A 242 0.21 16.20 -14.73
C GLY A 242 -0.36 15.57 -16.00
N ASN A 243 0.29 14.58 -16.61
CA ASN A 243 -0.32 13.82 -17.69
C ASN A 243 -1.41 12.91 -17.13
N GLU A 244 -2.53 12.81 -17.83
CA GLU A 244 -3.67 11.98 -17.47
C GLU A 244 -3.91 10.91 -18.54
N PHE A 245 -4.29 9.73 -18.08
CA PHE A 245 -4.56 8.58 -18.94
C PHE A 245 -5.84 7.89 -18.48
N GLU A 246 -6.58 7.33 -19.43
CA GLU A 246 -7.82 6.61 -19.15
C GLU A 246 -7.91 5.34 -19.99
N ALA A 247 -8.45 4.28 -19.40
CA ALA A 247 -8.73 3.03 -20.08
C ALA A 247 -10.05 2.44 -19.61
N ALA A 248 -10.86 1.94 -20.53
CA ALA A 248 -12.04 1.12 -20.23
C ALA A 248 -11.60 -0.32 -19.90
N LEU A 249 -12.28 -0.98 -18.95
CA LEU A 249 -11.96 -2.29 -18.43
C LEU A 249 -13.14 -3.26 -18.51
#